data_2385f649f42bc60ab22b68d7fd4505ea
#
_entry.id   2385f649f42bc60ab22b68d7fd4505ea
#
_cell.length_a   1.000
_cell.length_b   1.000
_cell.length_c   1.000
_cell.angle_alpha   90.00
_cell.angle_beta   90.00
_cell.angle_gamma   90.00
#
_symmetry.space_group_name_H-M   'P 1'
#
loop_
_entity.id
_entity.type
_entity.pdbx_description
1 polymer ?
#
loop_
_entity_poly.entity_id
_entity_poly.type
_entity_poly.pdbx_seq_one_letter_code
_entity_poly.pdbx_strand_id
1 'polypeptide(L)'
;QQTLKLRLYPETITSAYYHYTHGLKKHKGHCQRIAHGHRSRIEIYFNDQRQPALETAWSNQLNTKFLGTKEDQCLMRSTHDIYFFSYEAPEGRFELQLPETQCYLMETETTVEYIAEHLATEIQKQYPDVEKIEVHAFEGVYKGAIATRDIILK
;
A
#
# COMPACT_ATOMS: atom_id res chain seq x y z
N GLN A 1 0.79 18.32 -41.79
CA GLN A 1 0.58 17.08 -41.00
C GLN A 1 1.66 17.00 -39.93
N GLN A 2 1.24 17.00 -38.64
CA GLN A 2 2.17 16.86 -37.53
C GLN A 2 2.34 15.37 -37.20
N THR A 3 3.58 14.91 -37.09
CA THR A 3 3.89 13.54 -36.71
C THR A 3 4.34 13.52 -35.26
N LEU A 4 3.59 12.82 -34.40
CA LEU A 4 3.96 12.57 -33.02
C LEU A 4 4.83 11.31 -32.95
N LYS A 5 6.08 11.46 -32.49
CA LYS A 5 6.97 10.33 -32.21
C LYS A 5 6.95 10.06 -30.71
N LEU A 6 6.44 8.89 -30.32
CA LEU A 6 6.48 8.42 -28.94
C LEU A 6 7.70 7.49 -28.76
N ARG A 7 8.48 7.76 -27.74
CA ARG A 7 9.56 6.90 -27.31
C ARG A 7 9.16 6.26 -25.98
N LEU A 8 8.85 4.96 -26.01
CA LEU A 8 8.46 4.21 -24.83
C LEU A 8 9.71 3.53 -24.25
N TYR A 9 9.97 3.81 -22.99
CA TYR A 9 10.98 3.12 -22.22
C TYR A 9 10.27 2.12 -21.33
N PRO A 10 10.55 0.81 -21.44
CA PRO A 10 9.94 -0.17 -20.54
C PRO A 10 10.39 0.10 -19.11
N GLU A 11 9.44 0.10 -18.21
CA GLU A 11 9.71 0.12 -16.78
C GLU A 11 10.27 -1.24 -16.36
N THR A 12 11.45 -1.25 -15.76
CA THR A 12 12.08 -2.46 -15.24
C THR A 12 12.00 -2.47 -13.73
N ILE A 13 11.33 -3.49 -13.17
CA ILE A 13 11.25 -3.71 -11.74
C ILE A 13 12.08 -4.95 -11.42
N THR A 14 13.12 -4.78 -10.60
CA THR A 14 14.08 -5.84 -10.27
C THR A 14 13.78 -6.56 -8.95
N SER A 15 12.74 -6.13 -8.24
CA SER A 15 12.28 -6.71 -6.97
C SER A 15 10.82 -7.16 -7.07
N ALA A 16 10.31 -7.79 -6.02
CA ALA A 16 8.90 -8.12 -5.91
C ALA A 16 8.04 -6.85 -6.02
N TYR A 17 6.99 -6.92 -6.80
CA TYR A 17 6.09 -5.79 -7.05
C TYR A 17 4.63 -6.21 -6.87
N TYR A 18 3.76 -5.21 -6.71
CA TYR A 18 2.33 -5.41 -6.59
C TYR A 18 1.55 -4.24 -7.17
N HIS A 19 0.34 -4.52 -7.58
CA HIS A 19 -0.64 -3.53 -8.00
C HIS A 19 -1.69 -3.41 -6.91
N TYR A 20 -2.04 -2.19 -6.55
CA TYR A 20 -3.10 -1.94 -5.58
C TYR A 20 -3.93 -0.73 -5.97
N THR A 21 -5.09 -0.61 -5.40
CA THR A 21 -5.93 0.58 -5.48
C THR A 21 -6.19 1.14 -4.09
N HIS A 22 -6.39 2.42 -3.99
CA HIS A 22 -6.76 3.11 -2.76
C HIS A 22 -7.39 4.48 -3.05
N GLY A 23 -7.83 5.16 -2.00
CA GLY A 23 -8.26 6.55 -2.05
C GLY A 23 -7.76 7.32 -0.83
N LEU A 24 -7.37 8.58 -1.03
CA LEU A 24 -6.80 9.45 -0.01
C LEU A 24 -7.67 10.70 0.17
N LYS A 25 -8.65 10.63 1.07
CA LYS A 25 -9.66 11.68 1.27
C LYS A 25 -9.08 13.04 1.68
N LYS A 26 -7.92 13.05 2.34
CA LYS A 26 -7.26 14.28 2.82
C LYS A 26 -6.25 14.86 1.84
N HIS A 27 -5.92 14.15 0.76
CA HIS A 27 -5.03 14.65 -0.26
C HIS A 27 -5.78 15.54 -1.25
N LYS A 28 -5.05 16.42 -1.94
CA LYS A 28 -5.62 17.28 -2.98
C LYS A 28 -5.68 16.54 -4.32
N GLY A 29 -6.65 16.91 -5.16
CA GLY A 29 -6.75 16.41 -6.53
C GLY A 29 -7.24 14.98 -6.65
N HIS A 30 -6.83 14.31 -7.71
CA HIS A 30 -7.33 12.98 -8.09
C HIS A 30 -7.03 11.86 -7.10
N CYS A 31 -6.11 12.07 -6.15
CA CYS A 31 -5.86 11.11 -5.06
C CYS A 31 -7.08 10.89 -4.16
N GLN A 32 -8.05 11.81 -4.16
CA GLN A 32 -9.31 11.69 -3.41
C GLN A 32 -10.25 10.64 -3.98
N ARG A 33 -10.10 10.24 -5.23
CA ARG A 33 -10.92 9.20 -5.85
C ARG A 33 -10.67 7.87 -5.15
N ILE A 34 -11.75 7.22 -4.74
CA ILE A 34 -11.72 6.10 -3.78
C ILE A 34 -10.95 4.88 -4.28
N ALA A 35 -10.79 4.72 -5.59
CA ALA A 35 -10.12 3.58 -6.17
C ALA A 35 -9.23 3.99 -7.36
N HIS A 36 -8.20 4.78 -7.08
CA HIS A 36 -7.13 5.00 -8.04
C HIS A 36 -6.00 3.98 -7.82
N GLY A 37 -5.33 3.59 -8.89
CA GLY A 37 -4.38 2.47 -8.88
C GLY A 37 -2.93 2.90 -8.90
N HIS A 38 -2.10 2.09 -8.26
CA HIS A 38 -0.65 2.21 -8.28
C HIS A 38 0.00 0.87 -8.57
N ARG A 39 1.17 0.94 -9.22
CA ARG A 39 2.11 -0.16 -9.33
C ARG A 39 3.29 0.15 -8.43
N SER A 40 3.64 -0.76 -7.55
CA SER A 40 4.58 -0.53 -6.47
C SER A 40 5.50 -1.71 -6.22
N ARG A 41 6.54 -1.49 -5.43
CA ARG A 41 7.46 -2.52 -4.97
C ARG A 41 7.76 -2.32 -3.49
N ILE A 42 8.29 -3.35 -2.85
CA ILE A 42 8.70 -3.36 -1.45
C ILE A 42 10.13 -3.86 -1.37
N GLU A 43 10.93 -3.24 -0.52
CA GLU A 43 12.22 -3.76 -0.09
C GLU A 43 12.18 -3.91 1.43
N ILE A 44 12.63 -5.05 1.93
CA ILE A 44 12.65 -5.39 3.35
C ILE A 44 14.07 -5.76 3.74
N TYR A 45 14.55 -5.18 4.82
CA TYR A 45 15.91 -5.41 5.34
C TYR A 45 15.83 -5.85 6.80
N PHE A 46 16.56 -6.91 7.12
CA PHE A 46 16.87 -7.34 8.48
C PHE A 46 18.35 -7.12 8.73
N ASN A 47 18.70 -6.25 9.69
CA ASN A 47 20.10 -5.89 10.01
C ASN A 47 20.88 -5.53 8.73
N ASP A 48 20.29 -4.65 7.90
CA ASP A 48 20.84 -4.17 6.62
C ASP A 48 20.92 -5.21 5.49
N GLN A 49 20.36 -6.41 5.68
CA GLN A 49 20.34 -7.47 4.65
C GLN A 49 18.94 -7.64 4.06
N ARG A 50 18.86 -7.63 2.74
CA ARG A 50 17.62 -7.83 1.99
C ARG A 50 16.98 -9.19 2.31
N GLN A 51 15.64 -9.18 2.33
CA GLN A 51 14.79 -10.36 2.60
C GLN A 51 13.86 -10.64 1.40
N PRO A 52 14.38 -11.18 0.26
CA PRO A 52 13.59 -11.31 -0.98
C PRO A 52 12.35 -12.20 -0.83
N ALA A 53 12.44 -13.28 -0.06
CA ALA A 53 11.30 -14.18 0.17
C ALA A 53 10.16 -13.48 0.91
N LEU A 54 10.48 -12.64 1.90
CA LEU A 54 9.51 -11.88 2.66
C LEU A 54 8.90 -10.74 1.81
N GLU A 55 9.71 -10.11 0.97
CA GLU A 55 9.24 -9.12 -0.01
C GLU A 55 8.22 -9.73 -0.98
N THR A 56 8.50 -10.91 -1.48
CA THR A 56 7.57 -11.65 -2.36
C THR A 56 6.29 -12.01 -1.63
N ALA A 57 6.37 -12.51 -0.40
CA ALA A 57 5.19 -12.86 0.40
C ALA A 57 4.27 -11.65 0.63
N TRP A 58 4.82 -10.52 1.04
CA TRP A 58 4.05 -9.30 1.23
C TRP A 58 3.51 -8.72 -0.07
N SER A 59 4.29 -8.72 -1.14
CA SER A 59 3.81 -8.29 -2.45
C SER A 59 2.63 -9.13 -2.93
N ASN A 60 2.68 -10.44 -2.76
CA ASN A 60 1.56 -11.33 -3.12
C ASN A 60 0.31 -11.06 -2.26
N GLN A 61 0.49 -10.74 -0.98
CA GLN A 61 -0.63 -10.44 -0.08
C GLN A 61 -1.34 -9.13 -0.45
N LEU A 62 -0.58 -8.13 -0.92
CA LEU A 62 -1.12 -6.82 -1.29
C LEU A 62 -1.54 -6.73 -2.77
N ASN A 63 -1.06 -7.66 -3.61
CA ASN A 63 -1.29 -7.60 -5.04
C ASN A 63 -2.76 -7.73 -5.41
N THR A 64 -3.23 -6.87 -6.31
CA THR A 64 -4.63 -6.77 -6.77
C THR A 64 -5.63 -6.47 -5.66
N LYS A 65 -5.19 -5.91 -4.55
CA LYS A 65 -6.06 -5.52 -3.43
C LYS A 65 -6.46 -4.04 -3.51
N PHE A 66 -7.64 -3.76 -2.95
CA PHE A 66 -7.99 -2.44 -2.48
C PHE A 66 -7.46 -2.27 -1.06
N LEU A 67 -6.56 -1.30 -0.88
CA LEU A 67 -6.06 -0.95 0.45
C LEU A 67 -7.03 0.06 1.07
N GLY A 68 -7.81 -0.41 2.00
CA GLY A 68 -8.85 0.38 2.66
C GLY A 68 -8.47 0.77 4.08
N THR A 69 -8.98 1.90 4.52
CA THR A 69 -8.91 2.33 5.91
C THR A 69 -10.13 1.82 6.64
N LYS A 70 -9.96 1.19 7.80
CA LYS A 70 -11.07 0.66 8.59
C LYS A 70 -12.10 1.75 8.96
N GLU A 71 -11.64 2.96 9.23
CA GLU A 71 -12.51 4.10 9.51
C GLU A 71 -13.53 4.37 8.39
N ASP A 72 -13.15 4.13 7.14
CA ASP A 72 -13.99 4.40 5.98
C ASP A 72 -14.93 3.23 5.64
N GLN A 73 -14.77 2.08 6.31
CA GLN A 73 -15.67 0.94 6.16
C GLN A 73 -16.99 1.20 6.87
N CYS A 74 -18.07 1.16 6.11
CA CYS A 74 -19.42 1.24 6.67
C CYS A 74 -19.87 -0.15 7.12
N LEU A 75 -19.76 -0.44 8.41
CA LEU A 75 -20.10 -1.75 8.98
C LEU A 75 -21.58 -2.10 8.81
N MET A 76 -22.49 -1.11 8.87
CA MET A 76 -23.93 -1.33 8.69
C MET A 76 -24.31 -1.74 7.26
N ARG A 77 -23.49 -1.37 6.27
CA ARG A 77 -23.69 -1.71 4.85
C ARG A 77 -22.79 -2.83 4.38
N SER A 78 -21.80 -3.22 5.17
CA SER A 78 -20.94 -4.35 4.91
C SER A 78 -21.60 -5.65 5.35
N THR A 79 -21.33 -6.72 4.61
CA THR A 79 -21.69 -8.09 4.99
C THR A 79 -20.43 -8.90 5.31
N HIS A 80 -20.59 -10.17 5.66
CA HIS A 80 -19.46 -11.08 5.88
C HIS A 80 -18.52 -11.16 4.66
N ASP A 81 -19.08 -11.16 3.43
CA ASP A 81 -18.33 -11.39 2.19
C ASP A 81 -18.08 -10.11 1.38
N ILE A 82 -18.80 -9.04 1.68
CA ILE A 82 -18.78 -7.79 0.90
C ILE A 82 -18.53 -6.62 1.83
N TYR A 83 -17.46 -5.88 1.55
CA TYR A 83 -17.13 -4.65 2.26
C TYR A 83 -17.63 -3.43 1.50
N PHE A 84 -18.19 -2.51 2.25
CA PHE A 84 -18.66 -1.21 1.74
C PHE A 84 -17.83 -0.09 2.38
N PHE A 85 -17.25 0.76 1.55
CA PHE A 85 -16.45 1.91 1.95
C PHE A 85 -17.14 3.20 1.49
N SER A 86 -17.07 4.22 2.32
CA SER A 86 -17.60 5.54 1.99
C SER A 86 -16.80 6.62 2.69
N TYR A 87 -16.49 7.68 1.99
CA TYR A 87 -15.93 8.89 2.58
C TYR A 87 -16.29 10.13 1.78
N GLU A 88 -16.19 11.28 2.44
CA GLU A 88 -16.31 12.59 1.81
C GLU A 88 -14.94 13.24 1.67
N ALA A 89 -14.72 13.89 0.55
CA ALA A 89 -13.53 14.64 0.22
C ALA A 89 -13.95 15.94 -0.50
N PRO A 90 -13.06 16.95 -0.63
CA PRO A 90 -13.38 18.17 -1.36
C PRO A 90 -13.92 17.98 -2.78
N GLU A 91 -13.51 16.92 -3.47
CA GLU A 91 -14.03 16.59 -4.81
C GLU A 91 -15.42 15.91 -4.79
N GLY A 92 -15.92 15.52 -3.62
CA GLY A 92 -17.25 14.92 -3.48
C GLY A 92 -17.28 13.70 -2.56
N ARG A 93 -18.42 13.03 -2.57
CA ARG A 93 -18.64 11.76 -1.86
C ARG A 93 -18.26 10.59 -2.74
N PHE A 94 -17.49 9.67 -2.18
CA PHE A 94 -17.05 8.46 -2.83
C PHE A 94 -17.54 7.23 -2.08
N GLU A 95 -18.00 6.24 -2.83
CA GLU A 95 -18.47 4.96 -2.30
C GLU A 95 -17.88 3.82 -3.14
N LEU A 96 -17.56 2.71 -2.49
CA LEU A 96 -16.99 1.52 -3.12
C LEU A 96 -17.48 0.28 -2.41
N GLN A 97 -17.88 -0.71 -3.16
CA GLN A 97 -18.29 -2.02 -2.66
C GLN A 97 -17.45 -3.09 -3.34
N LEU A 98 -16.80 -3.94 -2.57
CA LEU A 98 -15.92 -4.99 -3.05
C LEU A 98 -16.06 -6.27 -2.23
N PRO A 99 -15.81 -7.44 -2.83
CA PRO A 99 -15.62 -8.65 -2.07
C PRO A 99 -14.51 -8.49 -1.02
N GLU A 100 -14.73 -9.02 0.18
CA GLU A 100 -13.74 -9.01 1.26
C GLU A 100 -12.39 -9.53 0.79
N THR A 101 -12.37 -10.59 -0.01
CA THR A 101 -11.16 -11.20 -0.55
C THR A 101 -10.31 -10.28 -1.43
N GLN A 102 -10.90 -9.19 -1.92
CA GLN A 102 -10.20 -8.16 -2.71
C GLN A 102 -9.78 -6.95 -1.88
N CYS A 103 -9.97 -6.99 -0.57
CA CYS A 103 -9.63 -5.89 0.33
C CYS A 103 -8.47 -6.25 1.25
N TYR A 104 -7.67 -5.25 1.58
CA TYR A 104 -6.70 -5.27 2.67
C TYR A 104 -6.92 -4.04 3.53
N LEU A 105 -7.25 -4.24 4.81
CA LEU A 105 -7.63 -3.15 5.72
C LEU A 105 -6.45 -2.71 6.57
N MET A 106 -6.28 -1.40 6.68
CA MET A 106 -5.32 -0.76 7.58
C MET A 106 -6.06 0.12 8.60
N GLU A 107 -5.44 0.33 9.76
CA GLU A 107 -5.97 1.23 10.78
C GLU A 107 -5.81 2.71 10.40
N THR A 108 -4.85 3.01 9.54
CA THR A 108 -4.50 4.37 9.11
C THR A 108 -4.93 4.62 7.66
N GLU A 109 -4.74 5.85 7.20
CA GLU A 109 -4.75 6.13 5.76
C GLU A 109 -3.70 5.28 5.04
N THR A 110 -3.88 5.11 3.73
CA THR A 110 -3.05 4.22 2.91
C THR A 110 -2.03 4.97 2.06
N THR A 111 -1.47 6.05 2.63
CA THR A 111 -0.32 6.73 2.00
C THR A 111 0.89 5.80 1.99
N VAL A 112 1.86 6.06 1.12
CA VAL A 112 3.06 5.23 1.03
C VAL A 112 3.84 5.20 2.35
N GLU A 113 3.84 6.30 3.10
CA GLU A 113 4.44 6.41 4.42
C GLU A 113 3.77 5.47 5.43
N TYR A 114 2.43 5.49 5.49
CA TYR A 114 1.68 4.61 6.37
C TYR A 114 1.72 3.13 5.94
N ILE A 115 1.83 2.85 4.64
CA ILE A 115 2.07 1.50 4.15
C ILE A 115 3.41 0.99 4.67
N ALA A 116 4.49 1.77 4.56
CA ALA A 116 5.81 1.40 5.09
C ALA A 116 5.76 1.15 6.60
N GLU A 117 5.14 2.05 7.36
CA GLU A 117 4.95 1.93 8.81
C GLU A 117 4.15 0.68 9.20
N HIS A 118 3.06 0.42 8.50
CA HIS A 118 2.21 -0.74 8.73
C HIS A 118 2.99 -2.04 8.52
N LEU A 119 3.67 -2.15 7.38
CA LEU A 119 4.49 -3.33 7.07
C LEU A 119 5.60 -3.53 8.10
N ALA A 120 6.32 -2.47 8.48
CA ALA A 120 7.36 -2.56 9.49
C ALA A 120 6.82 -3.07 10.84
N THR A 121 5.64 -2.60 11.24
CA THR A 121 4.96 -3.04 12.47
C THR A 121 4.55 -4.51 12.40
N GLU A 122 3.92 -4.93 11.31
CA GLU A 122 3.46 -6.31 11.16
C GLU A 122 4.64 -7.29 11.06
N ILE A 123 5.72 -6.89 10.38
CA ILE A 123 6.95 -7.70 10.28
C ILE A 123 7.61 -7.80 11.65
N GLN A 124 7.69 -6.72 12.43
CA GLN A 124 8.26 -6.74 13.77
C GLN A 124 7.51 -7.71 14.70
N LYS A 125 6.18 -7.79 14.59
CA LYS A 125 5.38 -8.76 15.36
C LYS A 125 5.73 -10.20 15.01
N GLN A 126 6.04 -10.47 13.74
CA GLN A 126 6.41 -11.81 13.25
C GLN A 126 7.86 -12.17 13.58
N TYR A 127 8.73 -11.17 13.65
CA TYR A 127 10.17 -11.32 13.85
C TYR A 127 10.67 -10.46 15.01
N PRO A 128 10.20 -10.71 16.25
CA PRO A 128 10.50 -9.85 17.39
C PRO A 128 11.98 -9.83 17.82
N ASP A 129 12.74 -10.82 17.40
CA ASP A 129 14.16 -10.96 17.77
C ASP A 129 15.12 -10.30 16.75
N VAL A 130 14.60 -9.74 15.67
CA VAL A 130 15.41 -9.00 14.69
C VAL A 130 15.72 -7.62 15.24
N GLU A 131 17.01 -7.30 15.37
CA GLU A 131 17.46 -6.06 16.00
C GLU A 131 17.01 -4.82 15.23
N LYS A 132 17.12 -4.85 13.92
CA LYS A 132 16.71 -3.74 13.04
C LYS A 132 15.90 -4.26 11.86
N ILE A 133 14.70 -3.74 11.70
CA ILE A 133 13.84 -3.97 10.54
C ILE A 133 13.68 -2.65 9.79
N GLU A 134 13.91 -2.66 8.50
CA GLU A 134 13.71 -1.51 7.64
C GLU A 134 12.84 -1.92 6.45
N VAL A 135 11.80 -1.14 6.17
CA VAL A 135 10.87 -1.35 5.06
C VAL A 135 10.88 -0.12 4.17
N HIS A 136 11.19 -0.32 2.90
CA HIS A 136 11.06 0.68 1.86
C HIS A 136 9.82 0.35 1.04
N ALA A 137 8.77 1.15 1.16
CA ALA A 137 7.58 1.06 0.34
C ALA A 137 7.61 2.14 -0.75
N PHE A 138 7.21 1.77 -1.97
CA PHE A 138 7.24 2.67 -3.11
C PHE A 138 5.84 2.89 -3.67
N GLU A 139 5.64 4.06 -4.24
CA GLU A 139 4.48 4.44 -5.05
C GLU A 139 4.99 4.81 -6.44
N GLY A 140 4.83 3.90 -7.41
CA GLY A 140 5.54 4.02 -8.69
C GLY A 140 7.02 3.62 -8.57
N VAL A 141 7.86 4.13 -9.47
CA VAL A 141 9.25 3.65 -9.62
C VAL A 141 10.23 4.33 -8.67
N TYR A 142 10.06 5.62 -8.41
CA TYR A 142 11.06 6.46 -7.73
C TYR A 142 10.56 7.18 -6.48
N LYS A 143 9.27 7.12 -6.18
CA LYS A 143 8.70 7.74 -5.00
C LYS A 143 8.43 6.68 -3.95
N GLY A 144 8.94 6.89 -2.74
CA GLY A 144 8.75 5.92 -1.68
C GLY A 144 8.95 6.51 -0.30
N ALA A 145 8.72 5.68 0.71
CA ALA A 145 8.92 5.97 2.12
C ALA A 145 9.68 4.83 2.78
N ILE A 146 10.42 5.16 3.82
CA ILE A 146 11.20 4.22 4.63
C ILE A 146 10.66 4.24 6.05
N ALA A 147 10.34 3.07 6.58
CA ALA A 147 10.03 2.89 8.00
C ALA A 147 11.07 1.97 8.64
N THR A 148 11.50 2.33 9.85
CA THR A 148 12.49 1.57 10.62
C THR A 148 11.90 1.16 11.96
N ARG A 149 12.21 -0.06 12.40
CA ARG A 149 11.95 -0.57 13.74
C ARG A 149 13.24 -1.15 14.30
N ASP A 150 13.63 -0.66 15.48
CA ASP A 150 14.79 -1.13 16.20
C ASP A 150 14.35 -1.78 17.52
N ILE A 151 15.04 -2.84 17.93
CA ILE A 151 14.91 -3.33 19.31
C ILE A 151 15.67 -2.35 20.21
N ILE A 152 14.94 -1.69 21.10
CA ILE A 152 15.57 -0.94 22.17
C ILE A 152 16.06 -1.95 23.19
N LEU A 153 17.35 -2.25 23.16
CA LEU A 153 18.00 -3.00 24.24
C LEU A 153 17.89 -2.16 25.51
N LYS A 154 17.06 -2.66 26.46
CA LYS A 154 16.97 -2.07 27.80
C LYS A 154 18.15 -2.50 28.64
#